data_a9d1ba3a12c3e52f4eb69d157d988e85
#
_entry.id   a9d1ba3a12c3e52f4eb69d157d988e85
#
_cell.length_a   1.000
_cell.length_b   1.000
_cell.length_c   1.000
_cell.angle_alpha   90.00
_cell.angle_beta   90.00
_cell.angle_gamma   90.00
#
_symmetry.space_group_name_H-M   'P 1'
#
loop_
_entity.id
_entity.type
_entity.pdbx_description
1 polymer ?
#
loop_
_entity_poly.entity_id
_entity_poly.type
_entity_poly.pdbx_seq_one_letter_code
_entity_poly.pdbx_strand_id
1 'polypeptide(L)'
;MIKIKYTLLLLLFLTACSNETNQVIYPENDLPELEQVLNSKEAVYGYRSVMNKDDVLVSIDIRRMHQFSENKIAKNIEKELKEKFPDKEFLVSNDLKLKWEIEKIMKQNLKNDELTKSVDEIKSLLKEET
;
A
#
# COMPACT_ATOMS: atom_id res chain seq x y z
N MET A 1 -0.28 -44.36 18.64
CA MET A 1 0.80 -43.75 17.86
C MET A 1 0.35 -43.09 16.56
N ILE A 2 -0.64 -43.62 15.88
CA ILE A 2 -1.14 -43.03 14.63
C ILE A 2 -1.83 -41.68 14.86
N LYS A 3 -2.47 -41.48 16.02
CA LYS A 3 -3.19 -40.24 16.38
C LYS A 3 -2.27 -39.01 16.54
N ILE A 4 -1.01 -39.21 16.93
CA ILE A 4 -0.04 -38.12 17.13
C ILE A 4 0.43 -37.54 15.77
N LYS A 5 0.56 -38.38 14.74
CA LYS A 5 0.96 -37.97 13.43
C LYS A 5 -0.12 -37.10 12.74
N TYR A 6 -1.37 -37.44 12.96
CA TYR A 6 -2.49 -36.65 12.40
C TYR A 6 -2.66 -35.32 13.13
N THR A 7 -2.42 -35.30 14.42
CA THR A 7 -2.48 -34.05 15.20
C THR A 7 -1.37 -33.09 14.80
N LEU A 8 -0.17 -33.59 14.53
CA LEU A 8 0.96 -32.78 14.06
C LEU A 8 0.71 -32.25 12.66
N LEU A 9 0.10 -33.04 11.79
CA LEU A 9 -0.25 -32.64 10.43
C LEU A 9 -1.32 -31.54 10.46
N LEU A 10 -2.30 -31.65 11.36
CA LEU A 10 -3.36 -30.65 11.52
C LEU A 10 -2.80 -29.30 11.99
N LEU A 11 -1.81 -29.33 12.88
CA LEU A 11 -1.12 -28.13 13.37
C LEU A 11 -0.34 -27.42 12.27
N LEU A 12 0.20 -28.17 11.31
CA LEU A 12 0.90 -27.61 10.15
C LEU A 12 -0.04 -26.87 9.20
N PHE A 13 -1.30 -27.31 9.09
CA PHE A 13 -2.30 -26.61 8.27
C PHE A 13 -2.78 -25.29 8.89
N LEU A 14 -2.75 -25.17 10.21
CA LEU A 14 -3.16 -23.94 10.89
C LEU A 14 -2.17 -22.80 10.73
N THR A 15 -0.89 -23.09 10.44
CA THR A 15 0.13 -22.07 10.23
C THR A 15 0.15 -21.54 8.81
N ALA A 16 -0.54 -22.17 7.86
CA ALA A 16 -0.55 -21.77 6.47
C ALA A 16 -1.57 -20.67 6.12
N CYS A 17 -2.46 -20.30 7.06
CA CYS A 17 -3.56 -19.37 6.80
C CYS A 17 -3.32 -17.92 7.25
N SER A 18 -2.09 -17.53 7.61
CA SER A 18 -1.91 -16.31 8.40
C SER A 18 -1.19 -15.15 7.73
N ASN A 19 -1.07 -15.11 6.39
CA ASN A 19 -0.18 -14.11 5.78
C ASN A 19 -0.78 -13.27 4.65
N GLU A 20 -1.97 -12.71 4.85
CA GLU A 20 -2.34 -11.56 4.05
C GLU A 20 -1.86 -10.29 4.76
N THR A 21 -0.69 -9.81 4.37
CA THR A 21 -0.21 -8.53 4.84
C THR A 21 -0.93 -7.42 4.06
N ASN A 22 -1.75 -6.67 4.75
CA ASN A 22 -2.42 -5.48 4.20
C ASN A 22 -1.47 -4.28 4.07
N GLN A 23 -0.17 -4.51 4.20
CA GLN A 23 0.84 -3.48 4.23
C GLN A 23 1.98 -3.88 3.30
N VAL A 24 2.03 -3.26 2.13
CA VAL A 24 3.04 -3.60 1.12
C VAL A 24 3.62 -2.33 0.50
N ILE A 25 4.94 -2.31 0.39
CA ILE A 25 5.69 -1.28 -0.33
C ILE A 25 6.45 -1.96 -1.46
N TYR A 26 6.32 -1.44 -2.67
CA TYR A 26 6.96 -1.98 -3.87
C TYR A 26 7.81 -0.91 -4.56
N PRO A 27 9.03 -1.22 -5.03
CA PRO A 27 9.78 -2.45 -4.72
C PRO A 27 10.19 -2.50 -3.25
N GLU A 28 10.51 -3.71 -2.79
CA GLU A 28 10.88 -3.92 -1.39
C GLU A 28 11.99 -2.96 -0.99
N ASN A 29 11.71 -2.27 0.00
CA ASN A 29 12.50 -1.44 0.87
C ASN A 29 12.38 0.06 0.61
N ASP A 30 12.87 0.73 1.47
CA ASP A 30 13.67 1.92 1.46
C ASP A 30 13.05 3.18 1.99
N LEU A 31 11.83 3.11 2.52
CA LEU A 31 11.34 4.20 3.36
C LEU A 31 10.72 3.64 4.63
N PRO A 32 11.53 3.18 5.61
CA PRO A 32 10.98 2.75 6.90
C PRO A 32 10.22 3.87 7.59
N GLU A 33 10.58 5.12 7.33
CA GLU A 33 9.87 6.28 7.85
C GLU A 33 8.47 6.43 7.24
N LEU A 34 8.28 6.03 5.98
CA LEU A 34 6.95 5.97 5.35
C LEU A 34 6.06 4.97 6.08
N GLU A 35 6.57 3.79 6.36
CA GLU A 35 5.85 2.78 7.14
C GLU A 35 5.49 3.31 8.53
N GLN A 36 6.40 3.99 9.19
CA GLN A 36 6.16 4.57 10.51
C GLN A 36 5.01 5.59 10.47
N VAL A 37 5.01 6.46 9.48
CA VAL A 37 3.93 7.45 9.34
C VAL A 37 2.59 6.77 9.12
N LEU A 38 2.52 5.84 8.18
CA LEU A 38 1.27 5.14 7.85
C LEU A 38 0.77 4.28 9.02
N ASN A 39 1.67 3.58 9.70
CA ASN A 39 1.32 2.75 10.85
C ASN A 39 0.89 3.57 12.07
N SER A 40 1.28 4.83 12.16
CA SER A 40 0.87 5.72 13.25
C SER A 40 -0.56 6.24 13.09
N LYS A 41 -1.15 6.09 11.90
CA LYS A 41 -2.50 6.60 11.62
C LYS A 41 -3.56 5.58 11.99
N GLU A 42 -4.29 5.87 13.06
CA GLU A 42 -5.35 5.00 13.56
C GLU A 42 -6.45 4.73 12.52
N ALA A 43 -6.77 5.72 11.70
CA ALA A 43 -7.80 5.62 10.67
C ALA A 43 -7.42 4.67 9.53
N VAL A 44 -6.13 4.36 9.34
CA VAL A 44 -5.62 3.53 8.26
C VAL A 44 -5.38 2.12 8.78
N TYR A 45 -6.06 1.13 8.18
CA TYR A 45 -5.86 -0.28 8.55
C TYR A 45 -5.02 -1.06 7.55
N GLY A 46 -4.72 -0.48 6.40
CA GLY A 46 -3.87 -1.10 5.40
C GLY A 46 -3.38 -0.07 4.39
N TYR A 47 -2.31 -0.39 3.71
CA TYR A 47 -1.80 0.45 2.64
C TYR A 47 -0.99 -0.36 1.64
N ARG A 48 -0.91 0.15 0.42
CA ARG A 48 -0.02 -0.33 -0.63
C ARG A 48 0.67 0.86 -1.26
N SER A 49 1.97 0.76 -1.48
CA SER A 49 2.75 1.85 -2.04
C SER A 49 3.65 1.37 -3.16
N VAL A 50 3.78 2.21 -4.17
CA VAL A 50 4.74 2.00 -5.26
C VAL A 50 5.65 3.21 -5.33
N MET A 51 6.95 2.96 -5.33
CA MET A 51 7.95 3.99 -5.55
C MET A 51 8.62 3.82 -6.91
N ASN A 52 8.73 4.92 -7.63
CA ASN A 52 9.47 4.98 -8.88
C ASN A 52 10.24 6.31 -8.93
N LYS A 53 11.54 6.25 -8.74
CA LYS A 53 12.38 7.46 -8.63
C LYS A 53 11.87 8.34 -7.48
N ASP A 54 11.46 9.58 -7.79
CA ASP A 54 10.93 10.50 -6.78
C ASP A 54 9.42 10.41 -6.59
N ASP A 55 8.73 9.67 -7.44
CA ASP A 55 7.28 9.47 -7.36
C ASP A 55 6.92 8.35 -6.40
N VAL A 56 6.00 8.64 -5.49
CA VAL A 56 5.48 7.66 -4.54
C VAL A 56 3.96 7.68 -4.59
N LEU A 57 3.38 6.58 -5.02
CA LEU A 57 1.93 6.37 -5.01
C LEU A 57 1.57 5.57 -3.77
N VAL A 58 0.62 6.06 -3.00
CA VAL A 58 0.17 5.40 -1.77
C VAL A 58 -1.34 5.22 -1.80
N SER A 59 -1.77 3.97 -1.81
CA SER A 59 -3.18 3.61 -1.61
C SER A 59 -3.39 3.26 -0.16
N ILE A 60 -4.33 3.94 0.50
CA ILE A 60 -4.66 3.69 1.89
C ILE A 60 -6.06 3.08 2.01
N ASP A 61 -6.19 2.15 2.96
CA ASP A 61 -7.48 1.59 3.35
C ASP A 61 -7.92 2.24 4.65
N ILE A 62 -9.06 2.91 4.64
CA ILE A 62 -9.55 3.67 5.78
C ILE A 62 -10.63 2.89 6.51
N ARG A 63 -10.56 2.88 7.85
CA ARG A 63 -11.54 2.22 8.71
C ARG A 63 -12.93 2.81 8.52
N ARG A 64 -13.95 1.96 8.58
CA ARG A 64 -15.35 2.35 8.40
C ARG A 64 -15.77 3.54 9.26
N MET A 65 -15.26 3.61 10.47
CA MET A 65 -15.56 4.70 11.40
C MET A 65 -15.16 6.07 10.87
N HIS A 66 -14.23 6.11 9.92
CA HIS A 66 -13.66 7.34 9.37
C HIS A 66 -14.05 7.62 7.92
N GLN A 67 -15.01 6.89 7.37
CA GLN A 67 -15.40 7.01 5.95
C GLN A 67 -15.85 8.41 5.55
N PHE A 68 -16.53 9.11 6.44
CA PHE A 68 -16.98 10.48 6.16
C PHE A 68 -15.84 11.49 6.04
N SER A 69 -14.68 11.15 6.56
CA SER A 69 -13.48 12.00 6.54
C SER A 69 -12.37 11.44 5.65
N GLU A 70 -12.65 10.41 4.85
CA GLU A 70 -11.62 9.66 4.12
C GLU A 70 -10.78 10.53 3.19
N ASN A 71 -11.40 11.45 2.45
CA ASN A 71 -10.68 12.35 1.56
C ASN A 71 -9.78 13.31 2.32
N LYS A 72 -10.27 13.82 3.43
CA LYS A 72 -9.50 14.71 4.29
C LYS A 72 -8.30 13.98 4.92
N ILE A 73 -8.51 12.75 5.35
CA ILE A 73 -7.46 11.91 5.93
C ILE A 73 -6.37 11.66 4.88
N ALA A 74 -6.75 11.29 3.66
CA ALA A 74 -5.80 11.06 2.57
C ALA A 74 -4.99 12.32 2.26
N LYS A 75 -5.63 13.47 2.17
CA LYS A 75 -4.96 14.76 1.91
C LYS A 75 -4.01 15.16 3.05
N ASN A 76 -4.41 14.93 4.28
CA ASN A 76 -3.57 15.23 5.44
C ASN A 76 -2.32 14.36 5.48
N ILE A 77 -2.47 13.07 5.18
CA ILE A 77 -1.34 12.14 5.09
C ILE A 77 -0.40 12.56 3.95
N GLU A 78 -0.95 12.90 2.80
CA GLU A 78 -0.17 13.37 1.64
C GLU A 78 0.64 14.61 2.00
N LYS A 79 0.03 15.57 2.66
CA LYS A 79 0.69 16.79 3.12
C LYS A 79 1.82 16.49 4.09
N GLU A 80 1.57 15.63 5.06
CA GLU A 80 2.57 15.23 6.06
C GLU A 80 3.76 14.54 5.40
N LEU A 81 3.52 13.65 4.44
CA LEU A 81 4.57 12.97 3.72
C LEU A 81 5.39 13.92 2.85
N LYS A 82 4.75 14.87 2.18
CA LYS A 82 5.44 15.90 1.40
C LYS A 82 6.34 16.78 2.26
N GLU A 83 5.90 17.13 3.45
CA GLU A 83 6.69 17.91 4.39
C GLU A 83 7.88 17.12 4.94
N LYS A 84 7.68 15.83 5.19
CA LYS A 84 8.73 14.95 5.71
C LYS A 84 9.77 14.57 4.67
N PHE A 85 9.34 14.40 3.42
CA PHE A 85 10.20 14.01 2.31
C PHE A 85 10.08 15.02 1.16
N PRO A 86 10.70 16.21 1.31
CA PRO A 86 10.53 17.29 0.32
C PRO A 86 11.08 16.98 -1.06
N ASP A 87 11.97 15.98 -1.18
CA ASP A 87 12.56 15.56 -2.45
C ASP A 87 11.68 14.60 -3.24
N LYS A 88 10.55 14.18 -2.67
CA LYS A 88 9.67 13.18 -3.29
C LYS A 88 8.28 13.76 -3.56
N GLU A 89 7.65 13.24 -4.60
CA GLU A 89 6.26 13.56 -4.93
C GLU A 89 5.35 12.43 -4.45
N PHE A 90 4.50 12.73 -3.48
CA PHE A 90 3.53 11.78 -2.95
C PHE A 90 2.15 12.01 -3.54
N LEU A 91 1.51 10.92 -3.92
CA LEU A 91 0.11 10.90 -4.26
C LEU A 91 -0.57 9.87 -3.37
N VAL A 92 -1.43 10.33 -2.48
CA VAL A 92 -2.11 9.48 -1.50
C VAL A 92 -3.61 9.49 -1.79
N SER A 93 -4.19 8.32 -1.92
CA SER A 93 -5.62 8.18 -2.17
C SER A 93 -6.18 6.92 -1.53
N ASN A 94 -7.45 6.98 -1.17
CA ASN A 94 -8.23 5.83 -0.72
C ASN A 94 -9.06 5.21 -1.85
N ASP A 95 -8.88 5.65 -3.08
CA ASP A 95 -9.61 5.17 -4.24
C ASP A 95 -9.23 3.72 -4.57
N LEU A 96 -10.23 2.88 -4.79
CA LEU A 96 -10.04 1.49 -5.20
C LEU A 96 -9.30 1.34 -6.53
N LYS A 97 -9.46 2.28 -7.44
CA LYS A 97 -8.73 2.29 -8.71
C LYS A 97 -7.22 2.32 -8.49
N LEU A 98 -6.75 3.23 -7.63
CA LEU A 98 -5.33 3.31 -7.30
C LEU A 98 -4.84 2.00 -6.69
N LYS A 99 -5.60 1.44 -5.75
CA LYS A 99 -5.28 0.17 -5.12
C LYS A 99 -5.10 -0.94 -6.15
N TRP A 100 -6.03 -1.06 -7.08
CA TRP A 100 -5.99 -2.10 -8.11
C TRP A 100 -4.83 -1.92 -9.08
N GLU A 101 -4.53 -0.68 -9.46
CA GLU A 101 -3.41 -0.39 -10.34
C GLU A 101 -2.06 -0.70 -9.66
N ILE A 102 -1.93 -0.39 -8.37
CA ILE A 102 -0.74 -0.76 -7.60
C ILE A 102 -0.61 -2.28 -7.50
N GLU A 103 -1.69 -2.98 -7.18
CA GLU A 103 -1.70 -4.44 -7.13
C GLU A 103 -1.30 -5.07 -8.46
N LYS A 104 -1.74 -4.49 -9.56
CA LYS A 104 -1.40 -4.93 -10.91
C LYS A 104 0.09 -4.78 -11.19
N ILE A 105 0.69 -3.66 -10.80
CA ILE A 105 2.14 -3.44 -10.90
C ILE A 105 2.90 -4.52 -10.13
N MET A 106 2.47 -4.81 -8.91
CA MET A 106 3.08 -5.84 -8.07
C MET A 106 2.97 -7.22 -8.67
N LYS A 107 1.79 -7.61 -9.14
CA LYS A 107 1.55 -8.92 -9.75
C LYS A 107 2.37 -9.13 -11.03
N GLN A 108 2.47 -8.10 -11.84
CA GLN A 108 3.23 -8.14 -13.09
C GLN A 108 4.72 -7.95 -12.86
N ASN A 109 5.11 -7.61 -11.65
CA ASN A 109 6.50 -7.37 -11.27
C ASN A 109 7.19 -6.37 -12.21
N LEU A 110 6.50 -5.26 -12.50
CA LEU A 110 6.99 -4.23 -13.42
C LEU A 110 8.23 -3.54 -12.87
N LYS A 111 9.21 -3.30 -13.75
CA LYS A 111 10.49 -2.68 -13.40
C LYS A 111 10.91 -1.70 -14.50
N ASN A 112 11.82 -0.79 -14.16
CA ASN A 112 12.44 0.13 -15.11
C ASN A 112 11.41 0.95 -15.91
N ASP A 113 11.51 0.95 -17.23
CA ASP A 113 10.66 1.76 -18.10
C ASP A 113 9.19 1.40 -18.05
N GLU A 114 8.88 0.12 -17.86
CA GLU A 114 7.49 -0.34 -17.72
C GLU A 114 6.86 0.18 -16.43
N LEU A 115 7.62 0.18 -15.35
CA LEU A 115 7.18 0.75 -14.07
C LEU A 115 6.96 2.25 -14.20
N THR A 116 7.91 2.96 -14.80
CA THR A 116 7.81 4.41 -15.03
C THR A 116 6.56 4.75 -15.84
N LYS A 117 6.31 4.03 -16.91
CA LYS A 117 5.12 4.22 -17.76
C LYS A 117 3.83 4.02 -16.97
N SER A 118 3.74 2.94 -16.21
CA SER A 118 2.55 2.64 -15.39
C SER A 118 2.31 3.70 -14.33
N VAL A 119 3.35 4.14 -13.64
CA VAL A 119 3.25 5.18 -12.62
C VAL A 119 2.78 6.50 -13.24
N ASP A 120 3.35 6.88 -14.38
CA ASP A 120 2.96 8.11 -15.07
C ASP A 120 1.50 8.08 -15.56
N GLU A 121 1.05 6.94 -16.05
CA GLU A 121 -0.35 6.75 -16.47
C GLU A 121 -1.30 6.87 -15.27
N ILE A 122 -0.96 6.28 -14.14
CA ILE A 122 -1.77 6.37 -12.92
C ILE A 122 -1.84 7.81 -12.42
N LYS A 123 -0.72 8.51 -12.40
CA LYS A 123 -0.67 9.93 -12.00
C LYS A 123 -1.59 10.78 -12.88
N SER A 124 -1.58 10.54 -14.17
CA SER A 124 -2.45 11.27 -15.12
C SER A 124 -3.93 10.99 -14.85
N LEU A 125 -4.29 9.75 -14.65
CA LEU A 125 -5.67 9.35 -14.33
C LEU A 125 -6.18 10.02 -13.05
N LEU A 126 -5.37 10.04 -12.01
CA LEU A 126 -5.76 10.62 -10.73
C LEU A 126 -5.87 12.14 -10.79
N LYS A 127 -5.07 12.80 -11.61
CA LYS A 127 -5.17 14.26 -11.83
C LYS A 127 -6.43 14.63 -12.59
N GLU A 128 -6.89 13.80 -13.51
CA GLU A 128 -8.13 14.04 -14.27
C GLU A 128 -9.38 13.93 -13.38
N GLU A 129 -9.33 13.11 -12.34
CA GLU A 129 -10.48 12.90 -11.44
C GLU A 129 -10.60 13.97 -10.34
N THR A 130 -9.61 14.80 -10.18
CA THR A 130 -9.62 15.90 -9.24
C THR A 130 -9.82 17.24 -9.94
#